data_2eb1f62ca2f3b3dcdda7467963209d63
#
_entry.id   2eb1f62ca2f3b3dcdda7467963209d63
#
_cell.length_a   1.000
_cell.length_b   1.000
_cell.length_c   1.000
_cell.angle_alpha   90.00
_cell.angle_beta   90.00
_cell.angle_gamma   90.00
#
_symmetry.space_group_name_H-M   'P 1'
#
loop_
_entity.id
_entity.type
_entity.pdbx_description
1 polymer ?
#
loop_
_entity_poly.entity_id
_entity_poly.type
_entity_poly.pdbx_seq_one_letter_code
_entity_poly.pdbx_strand_id
1 'polypeptide(L)'
;MPRALIDTTVLFAAAYRRDSSHETALPVIRGIDNGTLPGAVVLDYVLAETLNGLTTHAGHAAAVDLLDRIEENARFHIESLSTDAFATGKSLFRLHKPLSFVDACIVAYMQTEGLGYLYAFDDDFDAVDDIYRLDTATNPYDPS
;
A
#
# COMPACT_ATOMS: atom_id res chain seq x y z
N MET A 1 -5.70 5.83 -16.30
CA MET A 1 -4.36 6.10 -15.71
C MET A 1 -3.87 4.87 -14.98
N PRO A 2 -2.64 4.43 -15.24
CA PRO A 2 -2.08 3.28 -14.52
C PRO A 2 -1.95 3.57 -13.04
N ARG A 3 -2.39 2.62 -12.21
CA ARG A 3 -2.31 2.73 -10.76
C ARG A 3 -1.86 1.40 -10.16
N ALA A 4 -1.31 1.47 -8.96
CA ALA A 4 -0.95 0.31 -8.15
C ALA A 4 -1.35 0.57 -6.71
N LEU A 5 -1.63 -0.48 -5.97
CA LEU A 5 -1.85 -0.38 -4.53
C LEU A 5 -0.50 -0.18 -3.85
N ILE A 6 -0.52 0.42 -2.67
CA ILE A 6 0.64 0.49 -1.80
C ILE A 6 0.25 0.00 -0.42
N ASP A 7 1.08 -0.88 0.14
CA ASP A 7 0.86 -1.48 1.45
C ASP A 7 1.49 -0.65 2.57
N THR A 8 1.02 -0.87 3.78
CA THR A 8 1.57 -0.28 5.00
C THR A 8 3.07 -0.49 5.13
N THR A 9 3.58 -1.68 4.75
CA THR A 9 5.00 -2.00 4.87
C THR A 9 5.89 -1.01 4.12
N VAL A 10 5.44 -0.54 2.97
CA VAL A 10 6.19 0.45 2.17
C VAL A 10 6.00 1.86 2.71
N LEU A 11 4.76 2.27 2.97
CA LEU A 11 4.48 3.61 3.50
C LEU A 11 5.16 3.85 4.84
N PHE A 12 5.03 2.90 5.76
CA PHE A 12 5.64 2.99 7.08
C PHE A 12 7.17 3.06 6.98
N ALA A 13 7.77 2.17 6.20
CA ALA A 13 9.23 2.15 6.04
C ALA A 13 9.77 3.45 5.44
N ALA A 14 9.06 4.03 4.48
CA ALA A 14 9.47 5.30 3.89
C ALA A 14 9.41 6.45 4.91
N ALA A 15 8.44 6.42 5.81
CA ALA A 15 8.23 7.48 6.80
C ALA A 15 9.06 7.29 8.08
N TYR A 16 9.54 6.08 8.35
CA TYR A 16 10.25 5.76 9.58
C TYR A 16 11.69 5.36 9.28
N ARG A 17 12.64 6.28 9.58
CA ARG A 17 14.07 6.10 9.25
C ARG A 17 14.69 4.85 9.83
N ARG A 18 14.21 4.39 10.98
CA ARG A 18 14.76 3.23 11.70
C ARG A 18 14.27 1.90 11.14
N ASP A 19 13.30 1.91 10.23
CA ASP A 19 12.83 0.69 9.60
C ASP A 19 13.94 0.11 8.71
N SER A 20 14.14 -1.20 8.80
CA SER A 20 15.18 -1.89 8.02
C SER A 20 14.98 -1.77 6.52
N SER A 21 13.76 -1.51 6.07
CA SER A 21 13.42 -1.36 4.65
C SER A 21 13.33 0.11 4.20
N HIS A 22 13.73 1.05 5.06
CA HIS A 22 13.63 2.49 4.77
C HIS A 22 14.31 2.87 3.44
N GLU A 23 15.54 2.41 3.24
CA GLU A 23 16.32 2.72 2.03
C GLU A 23 15.68 2.14 0.76
N THR A 24 15.01 1.01 0.86
CA THR A 24 14.31 0.38 -0.27
C THR A 24 12.97 1.09 -0.54
N ALA A 25 12.30 1.57 0.50
CA ALA A 25 10.99 2.22 0.38
C ALA A 25 11.08 3.62 -0.22
N LEU A 26 12.13 4.38 0.07
CA LEU A 26 12.25 5.76 -0.41
C LEU A 26 12.18 5.89 -1.93
N PRO A 27 12.89 5.07 -2.72
CA PRO A 27 12.78 5.16 -4.20
C PRO A 27 11.37 4.87 -4.71
N VAL A 28 10.59 4.02 -4.04
CA VAL A 28 9.21 3.74 -4.42
C VAL A 28 8.37 5.01 -4.23
N ILE A 29 8.46 5.64 -3.08
CA ILE A 29 7.70 6.87 -2.79
C ILE A 29 8.12 8.00 -3.73
N ARG A 30 9.41 8.18 -3.95
CA ARG A 30 9.93 9.19 -4.86
C ARG A 30 9.50 8.96 -6.30
N GLY A 31 9.50 7.71 -6.74
CA GLY A 31 9.07 7.34 -8.09
C GLY A 31 7.59 7.59 -8.31
N ILE A 32 6.74 7.33 -7.31
CA ILE A 32 5.31 7.66 -7.37
C ILE A 32 5.15 9.18 -7.46
N ASP A 33 5.83 9.90 -6.59
CA ASP A 33 5.74 11.37 -6.51
C ASP A 33 6.16 12.04 -7.82
N ASN A 34 7.24 11.59 -8.45
CA ASN A 34 7.77 12.22 -9.67
C ASN A 34 7.17 11.65 -10.97
N GLY A 35 6.31 10.66 -10.90
CA GLY A 35 5.63 10.10 -12.06
C GLY A 35 6.38 9.00 -12.81
N THR A 36 7.56 8.58 -12.35
CA THR A 36 8.27 7.45 -12.96
C THR A 36 7.63 6.11 -12.62
N LEU A 37 6.87 6.06 -11.53
CA LEU A 37 6.06 4.91 -11.15
C LEU A 37 4.57 5.27 -11.26
N PRO A 38 3.67 4.27 -11.35
CA PRO A 38 2.24 4.56 -11.41
C PRO A 38 1.75 5.26 -10.15
N GLY A 39 0.64 5.98 -10.28
CA GLY A 39 -0.03 6.58 -9.12
C GLY A 39 -0.40 5.50 -8.10
N ALA A 40 -0.35 5.85 -6.82
CA ALA A 40 -0.59 4.88 -5.75
C ALA A 40 -2.00 5.03 -5.17
N VAL A 41 -2.67 3.92 -4.98
CA VAL A 41 -3.92 3.86 -4.21
C VAL A 41 -3.57 3.49 -2.77
N VAL A 42 -3.98 4.35 -1.85
CA VAL A 42 -3.84 4.14 -0.40
C VAL A 42 -5.23 3.86 0.14
N LEU A 43 -5.50 2.61 0.50
CA LEU A 43 -6.79 2.29 1.11
C LEU A 43 -6.92 2.91 2.50
N ASP A 44 -8.13 3.23 2.90
CA ASP A 44 -8.43 3.78 4.23
C ASP A 44 -7.89 2.89 5.35
N TYR A 45 -7.99 1.56 5.24
CA TYR A 45 -7.43 0.64 6.24
C TYR A 45 -5.91 0.67 6.28
N VAL A 46 -5.27 0.81 5.13
CA VAL A 46 -3.80 0.96 5.05
C VAL A 46 -3.37 2.28 5.69
N LEU A 47 -4.09 3.35 5.40
CA LEU A 47 -3.81 4.65 5.99
C LEU A 47 -3.93 4.59 7.52
N ALA A 48 -5.02 4.00 8.02
CA ALA A 48 -5.22 3.85 9.45
C ALA A 48 -4.09 3.06 10.12
N GLU A 49 -3.72 1.93 9.55
CA GLU A 49 -2.65 1.08 10.08
C GLU A 49 -1.31 1.81 10.08
N THR A 50 -1.00 2.51 8.98
CA THR A 50 0.25 3.26 8.83
C THR A 50 0.33 4.41 9.85
N LEU A 51 -0.72 5.20 9.97
CA LEU A 51 -0.73 6.34 10.89
C LEU A 51 -0.70 5.90 12.34
N ASN A 52 -1.40 4.82 12.68
CA ASN A 52 -1.34 4.25 14.04
C ASN A 52 0.07 3.76 14.37
N GLY A 53 0.70 3.06 13.43
CA GLY A 53 2.08 2.59 13.59
C GLY A 53 3.07 3.73 13.79
N LEU A 54 2.96 4.79 12.98
CA LEU A 54 3.83 5.96 13.12
C LEU A 54 3.60 6.68 14.44
N THR A 55 2.36 6.82 14.88
CA THR A 55 2.06 7.45 16.16
C THR A 55 2.76 6.71 17.30
N THR A 56 2.74 5.37 17.25
CA THR A 56 3.38 4.54 18.28
C THR A 56 4.90 4.64 18.25
N HIS A 57 5.51 4.59 17.06
CA HIS A 57 6.96 4.47 16.92
C HIS A 57 7.69 5.80 16.76
N ALA A 58 7.04 6.80 16.19
CA ALA A 58 7.67 8.09 15.84
C ALA A 58 6.93 9.32 16.40
N GLY A 59 5.73 9.14 16.94
CA GLY A 59 4.94 10.19 17.56
C GLY A 59 3.89 10.81 16.65
N HIS A 60 2.98 11.54 17.26
CA HIS A 60 1.83 12.16 16.59
C HIS A 60 2.24 13.10 15.45
N ALA A 61 3.27 13.90 15.67
CA ALA A 61 3.71 14.87 14.66
C ALA A 61 4.18 14.21 13.37
N ALA A 62 4.88 13.07 13.47
CA ALA A 62 5.33 12.31 12.30
C ALA A 62 4.14 11.71 11.52
N ALA A 63 3.13 11.23 12.25
CA ALA A 63 1.92 10.69 11.62
C ALA A 63 1.14 11.79 10.89
N VAL A 64 0.97 12.96 11.50
CA VAL A 64 0.31 14.11 10.87
C VAL A 64 1.07 14.56 9.63
N ASP A 65 2.39 14.61 9.70
CA ASP A 65 3.23 15.00 8.55
C ASP A 65 3.03 14.05 7.37
N LEU A 66 3.00 12.75 7.61
CA LEU A 66 2.75 11.78 6.53
C LEU A 66 1.35 11.95 5.94
N LEU A 67 0.32 12.12 6.78
CA LEU A 67 -1.04 12.32 6.31
C LEU A 67 -1.11 13.55 5.40
N ASP A 68 -0.54 14.66 5.83
CA ASP A 68 -0.54 15.90 5.06
C ASP A 68 0.16 15.73 3.71
N ARG A 69 1.31 15.04 3.70
CA ARG A 69 2.05 14.79 2.46
C ARG A 69 1.25 13.94 1.48
N ILE A 70 0.57 12.90 1.98
CA ILE A 70 -0.26 12.05 1.12
C ILE A 70 -1.43 12.85 0.55
N GLU A 71 -2.10 13.65 1.38
CA GLU A 71 -3.25 14.45 0.94
C GLU A 71 -2.87 15.54 -0.06
N GLU A 72 -1.69 16.12 0.08
CA GLU A 72 -1.21 17.18 -0.80
C GLU A 72 -0.67 16.67 -2.12
N ASN A 73 -0.39 15.37 -2.23
CA ASN A 73 0.22 14.79 -3.41
C ASN A 73 -0.84 14.20 -4.35
N ALA A 74 -0.94 14.76 -5.56
CA ALA A 74 -1.93 14.36 -6.54
C ALA A 74 -1.76 12.93 -7.06
N ARG A 75 -0.61 12.30 -6.84
CA ARG A 75 -0.34 10.95 -7.31
C ARG A 75 -0.60 9.87 -6.25
N PHE A 76 -0.98 10.26 -5.04
CA PHE A 76 -1.45 9.35 -4.00
C PHE A 76 -2.95 9.54 -3.85
N HIS A 77 -3.71 8.47 -4.06
CA HIS A 77 -5.16 8.48 -4.05
C HIS A 77 -5.67 7.72 -2.83
N ILE A 78 -6.24 8.43 -1.86
CA ILE A 78 -6.86 7.79 -0.69
C ILE A 78 -8.24 7.31 -1.13
N GLU A 79 -8.48 6.02 -0.99
CA GLU A 79 -9.75 5.40 -1.40
C GLU A 79 -10.36 4.63 -0.24
N SER A 80 -11.68 4.70 -0.15
CA SER A 80 -12.43 3.94 0.87
C SER A 80 -12.82 2.58 0.32
N LEU A 81 -12.74 1.56 1.18
CA LEU A 81 -13.18 0.22 0.82
C LEU A 81 -14.71 0.19 0.77
N SER A 82 -15.27 -0.28 -0.35
CA SER A 82 -16.72 -0.41 -0.49
C SER A 82 -17.25 -1.53 0.42
N THR A 83 -18.56 -1.50 0.69
CA THR A 83 -19.23 -2.56 1.45
C THR A 83 -19.05 -3.92 0.79
N ASP A 84 -19.16 -3.99 -0.53
CA ASP A 84 -18.99 -5.25 -1.27
C ASP A 84 -17.55 -5.76 -1.21
N ALA A 85 -16.57 -4.88 -1.37
CA ALA A 85 -15.16 -5.26 -1.24
C ALA A 85 -14.83 -5.69 0.18
N PHE A 86 -15.43 -5.06 1.19
CA PHE A 86 -15.27 -5.46 2.59
C PHE A 86 -15.78 -6.89 2.81
N ALA A 87 -16.95 -7.21 2.26
CA ALA A 87 -17.51 -8.58 2.34
C ALA A 87 -16.58 -9.60 1.66
N THR A 88 -16.03 -9.26 0.48
CA THR A 88 -15.04 -10.09 -0.21
C THR A 88 -13.78 -10.25 0.64
N GLY A 89 -13.33 -9.18 1.29
CA GLY A 89 -12.18 -9.20 2.20
C GLY A 89 -12.36 -10.20 3.33
N LYS A 90 -13.54 -10.25 3.93
CA LYS A 90 -13.85 -11.24 4.97
C LYS A 90 -13.73 -12.68 4.46
N SER A 91 -14.21 -12.93 3.24
CA SER A 91 -14.12 -14.25 2.61
C SER A 91 -12.67 -14.63 2.33
N LEU A 92 -11.88 -13.70 1.79
CA LEU A 92 -10.46 -13.91 1.49
C LEU A 92 -9.65 -14.15 2.77
N PHE A 93 -9.98 -13.44 3.83
CA PHE A 93 -9.33 -13.61 5.12
C PHE A 93 -9.53 -15.03 5.67
N ARG A 94 -10.75 -15.57 5.54
CA ARG A 94 -11.05 -16.94 5.96
C ARG A 94 -10.33 -17.98 5.10
N LEU A 95 -10.16 -17.68 3.81
CA LEU A 95 -9.59 -18.62 2.83
C LEU A 95 -8.06 -18.67 2.86
N HIS A 96 -7.40 -17.52 3.07
CA HIS A 96 -5.96 -17.40 2.95
C HIS A 96 -5.31 -17.12 4.31
N LYS A 97 -4.83 -18.20 4.95
CA LYS A 97 -4.23 -18.13 6.28
C LYS A 97 -3.09 -17.10 6.42
N PRO A 98 -2.18 -16.92 5.43
CA PRO A 98 -1.10 -15.94 5.59
C PRO A 98 -1.54 -14.48 5.63
N LEU A 99 -2.71 -14.15 5.07
CA LEU A 99 -3.16 -12.76 4.96
C LEU A 99 -3.68 -12.23 6.30
N SER A 100 -3.22 -11.05 6.71
CA SER A 100 -3.91 -10.27 7.74
C SER A 100 -5.25 -9.78 7.18
N PHE A 101 -6.12 -9.25 8.04
CA PHE A 101 -7.39 -8.70 7.56
C PHE A 101 -7.20 -7.50 6.64
N VAL A 102 -6.25 -6.62 6.95
CA VAL A 102 -5.92 -5.48 6.08
C VAL A 102 -5.41 -5.98 4.73
N ASP A 103 -4.55 -7.00 4.71
CA ASP A 103 -4.06 -7.61 3.47
C ASP A 103 -5.21 -8.17 2.63
N ALA A 104 -6.14 -8.87 3.27
CA ALA A 104 -7.31 -9.40 2.60
C ALA A 104 -8.18 -8.29 1.99
N CYS A 105 -8.29 -7.16 2.67
CA CYS A 105 -9.03 -5.99 2.15
C CYS A 105 -8.33 -5.37 0.94
N ILE A 106 -7.00 -5.31 0.95
CA ILE A 106 -6.21 -4.86 -0.20
C ILE A 106 -6.50 -5.75 -1.41
N VAL A 107 -6.43 -7.06 -1.22
CA VAL A 107 -6.68 -8.03 -2.29
C VAL A 107 -8.12 -7.89 -2.83
N ALA A 108 -9.09 -7.74 -1.93
CA ALA A 108 -10.49 -7.55 -2.33
C ALA A 108 -10.69 -6.30 -3.19
N TYR A 109 -10.06 -5.18 -2.79
CA TYR A 109 -10.09 -3.95 -3.57
C TYR A 109 -9.46 -4.14 -4.95
N MET A 110 -8.30 -4.80 -5.00
CA MET A 110 -7.62 -5.06 -6.27
C MET A 110 -8.48 -5.89 -7.22
N GLN A 111 -9.12 -6.93 -6.71
CA GLN A 111 -10.02 -7.77 -7.53
C GLN A 111 -11.23 -6.97 -8.03
N THR A 112 -11.83 -6.16 -7.17
CA THR A 112 -13.01 -5.35 -7.52
C THR A 112 -12.68 -4.31 -8.59
N GLU A 113 -11.50 -3.68 -8.49
CA GLU A 113 -11.09 -2.60 -9.40
C GLU A 113 -10.28 -3.08 -10.60
N GLY A 114 -9.99 -4.37 -10.68
CA GLY A 114 -9.19 -4.91 -11.79
C GLY A 114 -7.74 -4.47 -11.77
N LEU A 115 -7.17 -4.22 -10.59
CA LEU A 115 -5.77 -3.83 -10.42
C LEU A 115 -4.94 -5.06 -10.04
N GLY A 116 -3.80 -5.25 -10.69
CA GLY A 116 -2.97 -6.42 -10.49
C GLY A 116 -1.65 -6.18 -9.75
N TYR A 117 -1.28 -4.93 -9.51
CA TYR A 117 0.05 -4.59 -8.97
C TYR A 117 -0.03 -3.93 -7.61
N LEU A 118 0.89 -4.34 -6.73
CA LEU A 118 0.94 -3.92 -5.33
C LEU A 118 2.39 -3.71 -4.91
N TYR A 119 2.71 -2.53 -4.41
CA TYR A 119 4.00 -2.28 -3.75
C TYR A 119 3.90 -2.73 -2.30
N ALA A 120 4.63 -3.78 -1.95
CA ALA A 120 4.64 -4.36 -0.60
C ALA A 120 5.94 -5.13 -0.35
N PHE A 121 6.41 -5.07 0.88
CA PHE A 121 7.58 -5.85 1.30
C PHE A 121 7.17 -7.18 1.94
N ASP A 122 5.92 -7.29 2.38
CA ASP A 122 5.38 -8.50 3.00
C ASP A 122 5.07 -9.53 1.91
N ASP A 123 5.72 -10.71 1.96
CA ASP A 123 5.55 -11.77 0.96
C ASP A 123 4.30 -12.64 1.20
N ASP A 124 3.52 -12.37 2.25
CA ASP A 124 2.26 -13.09 2.48
C ASP A 124 1.28 -12.93 1.32
N PHE A 125 1.37 -11.83 0.58
CA PHE A 125 0.56 -11.61 -0.62
C PHE A 125 0.85 -12.61 -1.74
N ASP A 126 2.01 -13.25 -1.73
CA ASP A 126 2.38 -14.23 -2.76
C ASP A 126 1.51 -15.49 -2.69
N ALA A 127 0.76 -15.67 -1.61
CA ALA A 127 -0.22 -16.75 -1.46
C ALA A 127 -1.45 -16.58 -2.37
N VAL A 128 -1.65 -15.39 -2.95
CA VAL A 128 -2.83 -15.09 -3.78
C VAL A 128 -2.42 -15.04 -5.24
N ASP A 129 -3.10 -15.80 -6.08
CA ASP A 129 -2.90 -15.76 -7.53
C ASP A 129 -3.42 -14.41 -8.09
N ASP A 130 -2.91 -14.03 -9.25
CA ASP A 130 -3.30 -12.82 -9.98
C ASP A 130 -2.90 -11.49 -9.32
N ILE A 131 -2.11 -11.54 -8.24
CA ILE A 131 -1.53 -10.36 -7.63
C ILE A 131 -0.02 -10.40 -7.81
N TYR A 132 0.52 -9.33 -8.38
CA TYR A 132 1.96 -9.20 -8.61
C TYR A 132 2.52 -8.20 -7.61
N ARG A 133 3.23 -8.71 -6.63
CA ARG A 133 3.88 -7.90 -5.60
C ARG A 133 5.18 -7.33 -6.13
N LEU A 134 5.37 -6.03 -5.92
CA LEU A 134 6.58 -5.29 -6.29
C LEU A 134 7.28 -4.85 -4.99
N ASP A 135 8.49 -5.30 -4.79
CA ASP A 135 9.28 -4.98 -3.61
C ASP A 135 10.44 -4.00 -3.90
N THR A 136 10.42 -3.43 -5.08
CA THR A 136 11.38 -2.40 -5.52
C THR A 136 10.68 -1.33 -6.35
N ALA A 137 11.39 -0.25 -6.66
CA ALA A 137 10.88 0.87 -7.46
C ALA A 137 10.82 0.49 -8.95
N THR A 138 9.98 -0.47 -9.28
CA THR A 138 9.79 -0.97 -10.64
C THR A 138 8.45 -0.49 -11.17
N ASN A 139 8.40 0.00 -12.42
CA ASN A 139 7.16 0.34 -13.08
C ASN A 139 6.66 -0.85 -13.89
N PRO A 140 5.58 -1.52 -13.47
CA PRO A 140 5.09 -2.73 -14.16
C PRO A 140 4.39 -2.43 -15.48
N TYR A 141 4.02 -1.17 -15.71
CA TYR A 141 3.35 -0.73 -16.93
C TYR A 141 4.34 -0.24 -18.00
N ASP A 142 5.59 0.00 -17.60
CA ASP A 142 6.67 0.41 -18.48
C ASP A 142 7.95 -0.30 -18.05
N PRO A 143 8.13 -1.56 -18.49
CA PRO A 143 9.26 -2.39 -18.05
C PRO A 143 10.59 -2.09 -18.71
N SER A 144 10.64 -1.13 -19.64
CA SER A 144 11.86 -0.81 -20.39
C SER A 144 12.99 -0.18 -19.56
#